data_795a2294709056a8a851e2fedde32a96
#
_entry.id   795a2294709056a8a851e2fedde32a96
#
_cell.length_a   1.000
_cell.length_b   1.000
_cell.length_c   1.000
_cell.angle_alpha   90.00
_cell.angle_beta   90.00
_cell.angle_gamma   90.00
#
_symmetry.space_group_name_H-M   'P 1'
#
loop_
_entity.id
_entity.type
_entity.pdbx_description
1 polymer ?
#
loop_
_entity_poly.entity_id
_entity_poly.type
_entity_poly.pdbx_seq_one_letter_code
_entity_poly.pdbx_strand_id
1 'polypeptide(L)'
;MPSFKIIFLVAKIILTLSITAASAKDLNNIVAAKVNNYIISAQDVLNVINTLPQNIKKKPLPEIYPRVVNELINQYLITKQAYNEKLDLDQKVINLVKKSQDKILAKYWLNNYIKNETKEEKIKTFYNNYLKSFQKYKEANASHILVKNNEEARAIIKKINNKAKFSELAKTHSTGPSGKNGGNLGWFGPGQMVKEFEQATFSLEKGEISQEPVKTKFGFHIIKLNDIRDAKPKKLEEIKQNIIDKITKISLSNLENEIRNNQKIKIINFEDIVKKVNK
;
A
#
# COMPACT_ATOMS: atom_id res chain seq x y z
N MET A 1 -15.02 -31.67 -31.51
CA MET A 1 -15.06 -30.25 -31.05
C MET A 1 -15.68 -30.15 -29.67
N PRO A 2 -14.91 -30.37 -28.56
CA PRO A 2 -15.42 -30.21 -27.18
C PRO A 2 -15.00 -28.89 -26.50
N SER A 3 -14.29 -27.99 -27.18
CA SER A 3 -13.63 -26.84 -26.50
C SER A 3 -14.54 -25.66 -26.14
N PHE A 4 -15.68 -25.49 -26.80
CA PHE A 4 -16.52 -24.29 -26.58
C PHE A 4 -17.23 -24.24 -25.22
N LYS A 5 -17.64 -25.41 -24.68
CA LYS A 5 -18.36 -25.47 -23.39
C LYS A 5 -17.41 -25.20 -22.17
N ILE A 6 -16.15 -25.59 -22.30
CA ILE A 6 -15.15 -25.42 -21.22
C ILE A 6 -14.71 -23.96 -21.15
N ILE A 7 -14.55 -23.28 -22.30
CA ILE A 7 -14.20 -21.86 -22.38
C ILE A 7 -15.28 -20.98 -21.72
N PHE A 8 -16.56 -21.30 -21.98
CA PHE A 8 -17.68 -20.58 -21.35
C PHE A 8 -17.75 -20.83 -19.83
N LEU A 9 -17.36 -22.02 -19.36
CA LEU A 9 -17.37 -22.36 -17.95
C LEU A 9 -16.26 -21.60 -17.19
N VAL A 10 -15.07 -21.53 -17.77
CA VAL A 10 -13.94 -20.78 -17.18
C VAL A 10 -14.20 -19.27 -17.20
N ALA A 11 -14.79 -18.74 -18.28
CA ALA A 11 -15.18 -17.32 -18.36
C ALA A 11 -16.27 -16.96 -17.35
N LYS A 12 -17.27 -17.82 -17.14
CA LYS A 12 -18.28 -17.63 -16.08
C LYS A 12 -17.68 -17.68 -14.67
N ILE A 13 -16.72 -18.56 -14.42
CA ILE A 13 -16.08 -18.68 -13.10
C ILE A 13 -15.25 -17.43 -12.78
N ILE A 14 -14.56 -16.84 -13.76
CA ILE A 14 -13.76 -15.63 -13.55
C ILE A 14 -14.63 -14.39 -13.35
N LEU A 15 -15.78 -14.30 -14.03
CA LEU A 15 -16.69 -13.15 -13.90
C LEU A 15 -17.54 -13.18 -12.62
N THR A 16 -17.70 -14.37 -11.99
CA THR A 16 -18.51 -14.56 -10.78
C THR A 16 -17.71 -14.69 -9.48
N LEU A 17 -16.38 -14.51 -9.52
CA LEU A 17 -15.50 -14.59 -8.32
C LEU A 17 -15.72 -13.47 -7.31
N SER A 18 -16.65 -12.56 -7.52
CA SER A 18 -17.05 -11.53 -6.57
C SER A 18 -18.31 -11.88 -5.75
N ILE A 19 -18.87 -13.09 -5.86
CA ILE A 19 -20.12 -13.43 -5.17
C ILE A 19 -20.07 -14.85 -4.59
N THR A 20 -20.13 -14.90 -3.26
CA THR A 20 -20.46 -16.00 -2.34
C THR A 20 -19.49 -17.18 -2.22
N ALA A 21 -19.07 -17.43 -0.99
CA ALA A 21 -18.25 -18.55 -0.50
C ALA A 21 -18.99 -19.92 -0.52
N ALA A 22 -19.93 -20.13 -1.44
CA ALA A 22 -20.67 -21.38 -1.59
C ALA A 22 -20.27 -22.03 -2.93
N SER A 23 -19.48 -23.11 -2.86
CA SER A 23 -19.09 -23.99 -3.95
C SER A 23 -18.12 -23.38 -4.98
N ALA A 24 -16.93 -22.95 -4.55
CA ALA A 24 -15.79 -22.86 -5.46
C ALA A 24 -15.46 -24.28 -5.95
N LYS A 25 -15.86 -24.63 -7.17
CA LYS A 25 -15.37 -25.86 -7.81
C LYS A 25 -13.84 -25.82 -7.77
N ASP A 26 -13.25 -26.89 -7.24
CA ASP A 26 -11.80 -27.01 -7.20
C ASP A 26 -11.25 -27.00 -8.63
N LEU A 27 -10.66 -25.87 -9.03
CA LEU A 27 -10.13 -25.66 -10.38
C LEU A 27 -8.99 -26.63 -10.73
N ASN A 28 -8.39 -27.29 -9.74
CA ASN A 28 -7.41 -28.34 -9.95
C ASN A 28 -8.05 -29.58 -10.60
N ASN A 29 -9.35 -29.82 -10.38
CA ASN A 29 -10.09 -30.94 -10.92
C ASN A 29 -10.73 -30.63 -12.31
N ILE A 30 -10.58 -29.41 -12.82
CA ILE A 30 -11.08 -29.03 -14.15
C ILE A 30 -9.94 -29.16 -15.15
N VAL A 31 -10.09 -30.08 -16.11
CA VAL A 31 -9.10 -30.32 -17.16
C VAL A 31 -9.14 -29.22 -18.21
N ALA A 32 -8.04 -28.50 -18.38
CA ALA A 32 -7.84 -27.52 -19.44
C ALA A 32 -7.20 -28.14 -20.69
N ALA A 33 -6.22 -29.05 -20.51
CA ALA A 33 -5.64 -29.83 -21.57
C ALA A 33 -5.12 -31.17 -21.02
N LYS A 34 -4.88 -32.13 -21.95
CA LYS A 34 -4.30 -33.42 -21.64
C LYS A 34 -3.22 -33.75 -22.65
N VAL A 35 -2.04 -34.10 -22.17
CA VAL A 35 -0.90 -34.55 -22.99
C VAL A 35 -0.50 -35.94 -22.51
N ASN A 36 -0.88 -36.97 -23.26
CA ASN A 36 -0.80 -38.38 -22.81
C ASN A 36 -1.54 -38.53 -21.46
N ASN A 37 -0.85 -38.92 -20.41
CA ASN A 37 -1.40 -39.06 -19.05
C ASN A 37 -1.25 -37.82 -18.20
N TYR A 38 -0.57 -36.77 -18.70
CA TYR A 38 -0.40 -35.51 -17.98
C TYR A 38 -1.60 -34.58 -18.17
N ILE A 39 -2.10 -34.07 -17.07
CA ILE A 39 -3.26 -33.17 -17.04
C ILE A 39 -2.79 -31.75 -16.73
N ILE A 40 -3.17 -30.80 -17.54
CA ILE A 40 -3.08 -29.37 -17.28
C ILE A 40 -4.45 -28.92 -16.77
N SER A 41 -4.49 -28.43 -15.54
CA SER A 41 -5.73 -28.01 -14.90
C SER A 41 -6.11 -26.56 -15.25
N ALA A 42 -7.36 -26.18 -14.98
CA ALA A 42 -7.78 -24.79 -15.08
C ALA A 42 -7.04 -23.89 -14.07
N GLN A 43 -6.61 -24.45 -12.94
CA GLN A 43 -5.80 -23.72 -11.96
C GLN A 43 -4.41 -23.39 -12.51
N ASP A 44 -3.78 -24.29 -13.26
CA ASP A 44 -2.48 -24.04 -13.90
C ASP A 44 -2.60 -22.89 -14.91
N VAL A 45 -3.65 -22.88 -15.71
CA VAL A 45 -3.94 -21.80 -16.66
C VAL A 45 -4.13 -20.46 -15.93
N LEU A 46 -4.91 -20.43 -14.85
CA LEU A 46 -5.12 -19.21 -14.07
C LEU A 46 -3.84 -18.73 -13.39
N ASN A 47 -3.01 -19.63 -12.89
CA ASN A 47 -1.74 -19.27 -12.29
C ASN A 47 -0.86 -18.52 -13.29
N VAL A 48 -0.77 -19.00 -14.54
CA VAL A 48 -0.02 -18.31 -15.61
C VAL A 48 -0.67 -16.97 -15.95
N ILE A 49 -2.00 -16.92 -16.16
CA ILE A 49 -2.71 -15.66 -16.46
C ILE A 49 -2.44 -14.61 -15.39
N ASN A 50 -2.42 -15.00 -14.12
CA ASN A 50 -2.15 -14.10 -13.01
C ASN A 50 -0.73 -13.51 -13.00
N THR A 51 0.22 -14.13 -13.68
CA THR A 51 1.59 -13.60 -13.82
C THR A 51 1.78 -12.70 -15.05
N LEU A 52 0.83 -12.70 -15.98
CA LEU A 52 0.94 -11.91 -17.22
C LEU A 52 0.96 -10.40 -16.94
N PRO A 53 1.63 -9.61 -17.79
CA PRO A 53 1.58 -8.15 -17.74
C PRO A 53 0.15 -7.61 -17.87
N GLN A 54 -0.10 -6.45 -17.26
CA GLN A 54 -1.45 -5.85 -17.22
C GLN A 54 -2.05 -5.55 -18.60
N ASN A 55 -1.23 -5.17 -19.59
CA ASN A 55 -1.67 -4.95 -20.96
C ASN A 55 -2.21 -6.22 -21.63
N ILE A 56 -1.66 -7.40 -21.28
CA ILE A 56 -2.14 -8.68 -21.77
C ILE A 56 -3.41 -9.10 -21.01
N LYS A 57 -3.46 -8.93 -19.69
CA LYS A 57 -4.63 -9.24 -18.86
C LYS A 57 -5.91 -8.48 -19.28
N LYS A 58 -5.77 -7.31 -19.92
CA LYS A 58 -6.89 -6.53 -20.44
C LYS A 58 -7.54 -7.13 -21.67
N LYS A 59 -6.87 -8.09 -22.34
CA LYS A 59 -7.46 -8.76 -23.51
C LYS A 59 -8.54 -9.74 -23.11
N PRO A 60 -9.53 -10.01 -24.01
CA PRO A 60 -10.55 -11.02 -23.76
C PRO A 60 -9.95 -12.39 -23.45
N LEU A 61 -10.48 -13.08 -22.45
CA LEU A 61 -9.99 -14.41 -22.05
C LEU A 61 -9.94 -15.41 -23.20
N PRO A 62 -10.90 -15.45 -24.16
CA PRO A 62 -10.84 -16.33 -25.33
C PRO A 62 -9.60 -16.14 -26.22
N GLU A 63 -8.98 -14.96 -26.22
CA GLU A 63 -7.73 -14.69 -26.97
C GLU A 63 -6.48 -15.16 -26.19
N ILE A 64 -6.51 -15.05 -24.86
CA ILE A 64 -5.37 -15.38 -23.99
C ILE A 64 -5.32 -16.88 -23.74
N TYR A 65 -6.45 -17.51 -23.48
CA TYR A 65 -6.57 -18.91 -23.06
C TYR A 65 -5.82 -19.91 -23.98
N PRO A 66 -6.02 -19.92 -25.31
CA PRO A 66 -5.34 -20.88 -26.19
C PRO A 66 -3.81 -20.72 -26.15
N ARG A 67 -3.33 -19.50 -26.03
CA ARG A 67 -1.87 -19.21 -25.95
C ARG A 67 -1.28 -19.74 -24.64
N VAL A 68 -1.95 -19.52 -23.53
CA VAL A 68 -1.50 -19.99 -22.20
C VAL A 68 -1.52 -21.53 -22.15
N VAL A 69 -2.57 -22.16 -22.68
CA VAL A 69 -2.63 -23.62 -22.73
C VAL A 69 -1.51 -24.22 -23.59
N ASN A 70 -1.25 -23.64 -24.78
CA ASN A 70 -0.15 -24.07 -25.64
C ASN A 70 1.22 -23.88 -24.97
N GLU A 71 1.42 -22.76 -24.26
CA GLU A 71 2.65 -22.51 -23.48
C GLU A 71 2.86 -23.57 -22.41
N LEU A 72 1.82 -23.92 -21.65
CA LEU A 72 1.89 -24.98 -20.64
C LEU A 72 2.16 -26.35 -21.24
N ILE A 73 1.59 -26.67 -22.40
CA ILE A 73 1.87 -27.90 -23.14
C ILE A 73 3.35 -27.93 -23.55
N ASN A 74 3.85 -26.86 -24.17
CA ASN A 74 5.24 -26.77 -24.61
C ASN A 74 6.21 -26.88 -23.42
N GLN A 75 5.93 -26.18 -22.34
CA GLN A 75 6.72 -26.26 -21.11
C GLN A 75 6.78 -27.72 -20.58
N TYR A 76 5.64 -28.42 -20.53
CA TYR A 76 5.61 -29.81 -20.12
C TYR A 76 6.47 -30.67 -21.02
N LEU A 77 6.35 -30.57 -22.36
CA LEU A 77 7.09 -31.37 -23.32
C LEU A 77 8.62 -31.14 -23.23
N ILE A 78 9.03 -29.86 -23.10
CA ILE A 78 10.45 -29.49 -22.89
C ILE A 78 10.96 -30.05 -21.57
N THR A 79 10.20 -29.95 -20.49
CA THR A 79 10.56 -30.49 -19.18
C THR A 79 10.71 -32.01 -19.24
N LYS A 80 9.81 -32.71 -19.95
CA LYS A 80 9.91 -34.13 -20.16
C LYS A 80 11.18 -34.52 -20.92
N GLN A 81 11.59 -33.75 -21.94
CA GLN A 81 12.82 -33.97 -22.67
C GLN A 81 14.04 -33.77 -21.74
N ALA A 82 14.02 -32.73 -20.90
CA ALA A 82 15.08 -32.51 -19.92
C ALA A 82 15.23 -33.70 -18.95
N TYR A 83 14.14 -34.31 -18.49
CA TYR A 83 14.20 -35.53 -17.68
C TYR A 83 14.75 -36.73 -18.46
N ASN A 84 14.38 -36.91 -19.74
CA ASN A 84 14.94 -37.97 -20.58
C ASN A 84 16.44 -37.84 -20.73
N GLU A 85 16.95 -36.62 -20.77
CA GLU A 85 18.37 -36.30 -20.82
C GLU A 85 19.06 -36.28 -19.44
N LYS A 86 18.32 -36.61 -18.37
CA LYS A 86 18.79 -36.66 -16.97
C LYS A 86 19.36 -35.33 -16.47
N LEU A 87 18.87 -34.21 -16.99
CA LEU A 87 19.32 -32.88 -16.55
C LEU A 87 18.91 -32.57 -15.10
N ASP A 88 17.92 -33.27 -14.57
CA ASP A 88 17.53 -33.22 -13.15
C ASP A 88 18.65 -33.75 -12.23
N LEU A 89 19.57 -34.53 -12.75
CA LEU A 89 20.76 -35.06 -12.05
C LEU A 89 22.01 -34.19 -12.24
N ASP A 90 21.95 -33.17 -13.09
CA ASP A 90 23.06 -32.23 -13.26
C ASP A 90 23.24 -31.37 -11.97
N GLN A 91 24.52 -31.32 -11.51
CA GLN A 91 24.84 -30.64 -10.24
C GLN A 91 24.46 -29.14 -10.25
N LYS A 92 24.51 -28.49 -11.41
CA LYS A 92 24.08 -27.08 -11.55
C LYS A 92 22.57 -26.94 -11.37
N VAL A 93 21.80 -27.87 -11.95
CA VAL A 93 20.34 -27.91 -11.81
C VAL A 93 19.95 -28.21 -10.36
N ILE A 94 20.57 -29.23 -9.75
CA ILE A 94 20.36 -29.56 -8.33
C ILE A 94 20.59 -28.34 -7.45
N ASN A 95 21.72 -27.62 -7.65
CA ASN A 95 22.06 -26.45 -6.87
C ASN A 95 21.04 -25.29 -7.08
N LEU A 96 20.54 -25.11 -8.31
CA LEU A 96 19.51 -24.09 -8.61
C LEU A 96 18.17 -24.44 -7.96
N VAL A 97 17.76 -25.70 -8.03
CA VAL A 97 16.54 -26.19 -7.39
C VAL A 97 16.63 -25.99 -5.87
N LYS A 98 17.77 -26.39 -5.25
CA LYS A 98 18.01 -26.21 -3.81
C LYS A 98 17.90 -24.75 -3.40
N LYS A 99 18.57 -23.83 -4.12
CA LYS A 99 18.47 -22.39 -3.85
C LYS A 99 17.04 -21.87 -4.00
N SER A 100 16.29 -22.37 -4.97
CA SER A 100 14.88 -21.98 -5.17
C SER A 100 14.00 -22.52 -4.05
N GLN A 101 14.22 -23.76 -3.62
CA GLN A 101 13.53 -24.36 -2.48
C GLN A 101 13.77 -23.55 -1.20
N ASP A 102 15.03 -23.19 -0.90
CA ASP A 102 15.36 -22.40 0.30
C ASP A 102 14.67 -21.03 0.30
N LYS A 103 14.62 -20.36 -0.86
CA LYS A 103 13.88 -19.10 -1.02
C LYS A 103 12.37 -19.27 -0.78
N ILE A 104 11.78 -20.33 -1.31
CA ILE A 104 10.34 -20.63 -1.14
C ILE A 104 10.05 -20.92 0.34
N LEU A 105 10.86 -21.74 1.00
CA LEU A 105 10.72 -22.07 2.42
C LEU A 105 10.82 -20.82 3.29
N ALA A 106 11.85 -20.00 3.07
CA ALA A 106 12.02 -18.75 3.82
C ALA A 106 10.81 -17.80 3.64
N LYS A 107 10.35 -17.62 2.39
CA LYS A 107 9.18 -16.78 2.09
C LYS A 107 7.90 -17.32 2.73
N TYR A 108 7.67 -18.63 2.63
CA TYR A 108 6.47 -19.27 3.18
C TYR A 108 6.45 -19.16 4.70
N TRP A 109 7.59 -19.47 5.34
CA TRP A 109 7.73 -19.35 6.80
C TRP A 109 7.50 -17.90 7.27
N LEU A 110 8.14 -16.93 6.59
CA LEU A 110 8.00 -15.51 6.93
C LEU A 110 6.55 -15.02 6.79
N ASN A 111 5.86 -15.42 5.72
CA ASN A 111 4.45 -15.07 5.53
C ASN A 111 3.56 -15.64 6.65
N ASN A 112 3.80 -16.89 7.06
CA ASN A 112 3.07 -17.51 8.17
C ASN A 112 3.37 -16.82 9.50
N TYR A 113 4.64 -16.45 9.74
CA TYR A 113 5.04 -15.68 10.91
C TYR A 113 4.27 -14.36 10.97
N ILE A 114 4.30 -13.55 9.90
CA ILE A 114 3.59 -12.26 9.85
C ILE A 114 2.08 -12.44 9.99
N LYS A 115 1.50 -13.46 9.35
CA LYS A 115 0.07 -13.78 9.50
C LYS A 115 -0.29 -14.07 10.97
N ASN A 116 0.59 -14.75 11.71
CA ASN A 116 0.39 -15.01 13.13
C ASN A 116 0.56 -13.75 13.98
N GLU A 117 1.54 -12.89 13.64
CA GLU A 117 1.76 -11.62 14.32
C GLU A 117 0.65 -10.60 14.06
N THR A 118 -0.04 -10.69 12.94
CA THR A 118 -1.13 -9.79 12.54
C THR A 118 -2.53 -10.41 12.70
N LYS A 119 -2.69 -11.40 13.58
CA LYS A 119 -4.00 -11.92 13.94
C LYS A 119 -4.87 -10.83 14.59
N GLU A 120 -6.18 -10.96 14.41
CA GLU A 120 -7.17 -9.99 14.88
C GLU A 120 -7.02 -9.66 16.39
N GLU A 121 -6.68 -10.66 17.20
CA GLU A 121 -6.43 -10.51 18.64
C GLU A 121 -5.25 -9.54 18.92
N LYS A 122 -4.13 -9.69 18.20
CA LYS A 122 -2.96 -8.81 18.37
C LYS A 122 -3.25 -7.39 17.85
N ILE A 123 -4.01 -7.27 16.76
CA ILE A 123 -4.47 -5.98 16.26
C ILE A 123 -5.34 -5.27 17.30
N LYS A 124 -6.29 -5.98 17.91
CA LYS A 124 -7.13 -5.42 18.98
C LYS A 124 -6.33 -5.03 20.21
N THR A 125 -5.35 -5.85 20.60
CA THR A 125 -4.46 -5.52 21.73
C THR A 125 -3.67 -4.25 21.43
N PHE A 126 -3.12 -4.12 20.23
CA PHE A 126 -2.39 -2.92 19.82
C PHE A 126 -3.30 -1.68 19.80
N TYR A 127 -4.52 -1.83 19.29
CA TYR A 127 -5.51 -0.77 19.30
C TYR A 127 -5.93 -0.35 20.71
N ASN A 128 -6.13 -1.30 21.63
CA ASN A 128 -6.44 -0.99 23.01
C ASN A 128 -5.30 -0.23 23.71
N ASN A 129 -4.05 -0.56 23.40
CA ASN A 129 -2.90 0.21 23.88
C ASN A 129 -2.85 1.62 23.27
N TYR A 130 -3.19 1.77 22.00
CA TYR A 130 -3.37 3.09 21.38
C TYR A 130 -4.45 3.90 22.11
N LEU A 131 -5.60 3.31 22.42
CA LEU A 131 -6.69 4.00 23.16
C LEU A 131 -6.22 4.44 24.56
N LYS A 132 -5.49 3.59 25.30
CA LYS A 132 -4.95 3.91 26.61
C LYS A 132 -3.90 5.03 26.60
N SER A 133 -3.08 5.07 25.54
CA SER A 133 -2.03 6.07 25.37
C SER A 133 -2.51 7.35 24.69
N PHE A 134 -3.77 7.40 24.22
CA PHE A 134 -4.31 8.56 23.54
C PHE A 134 -4.38 9.77 24.47
N GLN A 135 -3.59 10.78 24.16
CA GLN A 135 -3.67 12.06 24.88
C GLN A 135 -4.71 12.95 24.21
N LYS A 136 -5.57 13.55 25.04
CA LYS A 136 -6.56 14.55 24.56
C LYS A 136 -5.83 15.81 24.11
N TYR A 137 -6.16 16.27 22.93
CA TYR A 137 -5.71 17.55 22.38
C TYR A 137 -6.85 18.22 21.63
N LYS A 138 -6.69 19.50 21.32
CA LYS A 138 -7.66 20.23 20.49
C LYS A 138 -7.31 20.06 19.01
N GLU A 139 -8.33 19.84 18.19
CA GLU A 139 -8.26 19.97 16.74
C GLU A 139 -8.94 21.26 16.31
N ALA A 140 -8.29 21.99 15.42
CA ALA A 140 -8.83 23.19 14.80
C ALA A 140 -9.29 22.89 13.37
N ASN A 141 -10.43 23.42 13.00
CA ASN A 141 -10.85 23.56 11.61
C ASN A 141 -10.62 25.01 11.21
N ALA A 142 -9.73 25.23 10.24
CA ALA A 142 -9.40 26.58 9.84
C ALA A 142 -9.45 26.78 8.32
N SER A 143 -9.60 28.03 7.93
CA SER A 143 -9.39 28.50 6.56
C SER A 143 -8.28 29.54 6.54
N HIS A 144 -7.52 29.60 5.45
CA HIS A 144 -6.49 30.61 5.30
C HIS A 144 -6.44 31.24 3.92
N ILE A 145 -5.89 32.45 3.86
CA ILE A 145 -5.50 33.15 2.64
C ILE A 145 -3.97 33.31 2.72
N LEU A 146 -3.23 32.79 1.74
CA LEU A 146 -1.79 32.96 1.67
C LEU A 146 -1.45 33.96 0.57
N VAL A 147 -0.65 34.97 0.92
CA VAL A 147 -0.14 35.97 -0.03
C VAL A 147 1.37 36.17 0.15
N LYS A 148 2.01 36.82 -0.81
CA LYS A 148 3.47 36.97 -0.84
C LYS A 148 3.99 38.10 0.05
N ASN A 149 3.22 39.16 0.25
CA ASN A 149 3.67 40.35 0.99
C ASN A 149 2.66 40.77 2.07
N ASN A 150 3.18 41.53 3.04
CA ASN A 150 2.46 41.94 4.23
C ASN A 150 1.37 42.98 3.88
N GLU A 151 1.65 43.88 2.95
CA GLU A 151 0.75 44.98 2.55
C GLU A 151 -0.54 44.41 1.95
N GLU A 152 -0.41 43.41 1.07
CA GLU A 152 -1.54 42.70 0.49
C GLU A 152 -2.37 41.98 1.57
N ALA A 153 -1.70 41.29 2.50
CA ALA A 153 -2.38 40.63 3.61
C ALA A 153 -3.19 41.63 4.46
N ARG A 154 -2.60 42.76 4.83
CA ARG A 154 -3.30 43.82 5.57
C ARG A 154 -4.47 44.42 4.78
N ALA A 155 -4.32 44.62 3.47
CA ALA A 155 -5.41 45.09 2.61
C ALA A 155 -6.59 44.09 2.57
N ILE A 156 -6.30 42.77 2.57
CA ILE A 156 -7.31 41.71 2.62
C ILE A 156 -8.00 41.71 3.98
N ILE A 157 -7.27 41.82 5.10
CA ILE A 157 -7.86 41.93 6.45
C ILE A 157 -8.84 43.14 6.51
N LYS A 158 -8.43 44.28 5.97
CA LYS A 158 -9.31 45.46 5.90
C LYS A 158 -10.59 45.20 5.11
N LYS A 159 -10.51 44.48 3.98
CA LYS A 159 -11.71 44.09 3.21
C LYS A 159 -12.62 43.16 4.02
N ILE A 160 -12.04 42.20 4.77
CA ILE A 160 -12.81 41.28 5.61
C ILE A 160 -13.52 42.02 6.73
N ASN A 161 -12.84 42.95 7.39
CA ASN A 161 -13.42 43.83 8.43
C ASN A 161 -14.56 44.69 7.87
N ASN A 162 -14.53 45.02 6.57
CA ASN A 162 -15.60 45.67 5.84
C ASN A 162 -16.64 44.67 5.28
N LYS A 163 -16.79 43.48 5.89
CA LYS A 163 -17.79 42.44 5.60
C LYS A 163 -17.62 41.70 4.25
N ALA A 164 -16.46 41.80 3.60
CA ALA A 164 -16.20 40.96 2.44
C ALA A 164 -16.10 39.46 2.86
N LYS A 165 -16.61 38.57 2.00
CA LYS A 165 -16.63 37.12 2.29
C LYS A 165 -15.20 36.56 2.22
N PHE A 166 -14.75 35.98 3.32
CA PHE A 166 -13.42 35.34 3.43
C PHE A 166 -13.15 34.35 2.30
N SER A 167 -14.13 33.49 2.01
CA SER A 167 -13.99 32.43 0.99
C SER A 167 -13.79 32.99 -0.43
N GLU A 168 -14.44 34.11 -0.76
CA GLU A 168 -14.27 34.77 -2.07
C GLU A 168 -12.91 35.46 -2.19
N LEU A 169 -12.46 36.10 -1.10
CA LEU A 169 -11.12 36.68 -1.05
C LEU A 169 -10.03 35.58 -1.12
N ALA A 170 -10.28 34.42 -0.50
CA ALA A 170 -9.37 33.26 -0.61
C ALA A 170 -9.28 32.76 -2.06
N LYS A 171 -10.41 32.62 -2.76
CA LYS A 171 -10.42 32.20 -4.18
C LYS A 171 -9.68 33.18 -5.09
N THR A 172 -9.80 34.45 -4.81
CA THR A 172 -9.27 35.54 -5.67
C THR A 172 -7.81 35.85 -5.40
N HIS A 173 -7.40 35.84 -4.13
CA HIS A 173 -6.09 36.36 -3.71
C HIS A 173 -5.12 35.27 -3.22
N SER A 174 -5.62 34.10 -2.74
CA SER A 174 -4.74 33.13 -2.14
C SER A 174 -3.85 32.44 -3.18
N THR A 175 -2.54 32.44 -2.92
CA THR A 175 -1.55 31.67 -3.69
C THR A 175 -1.43 30.23 -3.21
N GLY A 176 -2.07 29.88 -2.10
CA GLY A 176 -2.07 28.55 -1.55
C GLY A 176 -3.03 27.58 -2.26
N PRO A 177 -2.78 26.26 -2.21
CA PRO A 177 -3.59 25.26 -2.93
C PRO A 177 -5.05 25.21 -2.46
N SER A 178 -5.32 25.56 -1.19
CA SER A 178 -6.68 25.64 -0.63
C SER A 178 -7.49 26.84 -1.10
N GLY A 179 -6.86 27.84 -1.75
CA GLY A 179 -7.53 29.06 -2.20
C GLY A 179 -8.76 28.77 -3.05
N LYS A 180 -8.68 27.85 -4.01
CA LYS A 180 -9.79 27.42 -4.88
C LYS A 180 -11.02 26.91 -4.09
N ASN A 181 -10.79 26.36 -2.90
CA ASN A 181 -11.81 25.84 -1.98
C ASN A 181 -12.15 26.85 -0.87
N GLY A 182 -12.00 28.16 -1.13
CA GLY A 182 -12.28 29.21 -0.15
C GLY A 182 -11.31 29.25 1.03
N GLY A 183 -10.09 28.67 0.84
CA GLY A 183 -9.05 28.60 1.85
C GLY A 183 -9.19 27.48 2.87
N ASN A 184 -10.21 26.63 2.78
CA ASN A 184 -10.48 25.59 3.79
C ASN A 184 -9.37 24.54 3.85
N LEU A 185 -8.85 24.30 5.07
CA LEU A 185 -7.80 23.31 5.38
C LEU A 185 -8.34 22.05 6.05
N GLY A 186 -9.62 22.06 6.45
CA GLY A 186 -10.22 20.99 7.24
C GLY A 186 -9.74 20.97 8.68
N TRP A 187 -9.87 19.81 9.35
CA TRP A 187 -9.45 19.59 10.73
C TRP A 187 -7.98 19.20 10.80
N PHE A 188 -7.25 19.80 11.72
CA PHE A 188 -5.87 19.45 12.03
C PHE A 188 -5.57 19.60 13.52
N GLY A 189 -4.65 18.78 14.00
CA GLY A 189 -4.17 18.82 15.38
C GLY A 189 -2.75 19.38 15.48
N PRO A 190 -2.18 19.42 16.69
CA PRO A 190 -0.82 19.89 16.95
C PRO A 190 0.24 19.14 16.11
N GLY A 191 1.23 19.87 15.61
CA GLY A 191 2.34 19.34 14.83
C GLY A 191 2.02 19.06 13.34
N GLN A 192 0.82 19.35 12.88
CA GLN A 192 0.40 19.14 11.48
C GLN A 192 0.61 20.37 10.59
N MET A 193 0.80 21.54 11.19
CA MET A 193 1.05 22.80 10.50
C MET A 193 2.41 23.36 10.93
N VAL A 194 2.92 24.35 10.18
CA VAL A 194 4.13 25.08 10.63
C VAL A 194 3.82 25.85 11.90
N LYS A 195 4.83 25.94 12.78
CA LYS A 195 4.68 26.40 14.17
C LYS A 195 3.97 27.75 14.29
N GLU A 196 4.35 28.72 13.50
CA GLU A 196 3.80 30.07 13.54
C GLU A 196 2.31 30.09 13.15
N PHE A 197 1.95 29.31 12.14
CA PHE A 197 0.55 29.17 11.70
C PHE A 197 -0.28 28.45 12.76
N GLU A 198 0.25 27.37 13.32
CA GLU A 198 -0.41 26.57 14.35
C GLU A 198 -0.69 27.41 15.60
N GLN A 199 0.33 28.09 16.12
CA GLN A 199 0.21 28.96 17.29
C GLN A 199 -0.84 30.04 17.07
N ALA A 200 -0.80 30.73 15.93
CA ALA A 200 -1.79 31.74 15.59
C ALA A 200 -3.20 31.16 15.48
N THR A 201 -3.36 29.98 14.90
CA THR A 201 -4.68 29.33 14.76
C THR A 201 -5.29 28.99 16.11
N PHE A 202 -4.49 28.36 17.01
CA PHE A 202 -4.99 27.94 18.33
C PHE A 202 -5.15 29.11 19.34
N SER A 203 -4.65 30.31 19.02
CA SER A 203 -4.91 31.50 19.82
C SER A 203 -6.21 32.23 19.45
N LEU A 204 -6.85 31.86 18.31
CA LEU A 204 -8.12 32.47 17.87
C LEU A 204 -9.32 31.83 18.58
N GLU A 205 -10.38 32.60 18.75
CA GLU A 205 -11.68 32.08 19.12
C GLU A 205 -12.46 31.54 17.90
N LYS A 206 -13.44 30.68 18.15
CA LYS A 206 -14.29 30.14 17.08
C LYS A 206 -14.98 31.27 16.30
N GLY A 207 -14.78 31.26 14.98
CA GLY A 207 -15.26 32.27 14.05
C GLY A 207 -14.34 33.48 13.87
N GLU A 208 -13.32 33.62 14.70
CA GLU A 208 -12.38 34.73 14.67
C GLU A 208 -11.40 34.60 13.48
N ILE A 209 -10.89 35.78 13.09
CA ILE A 209 -9.91 35.95 12.01
C ILE A 209 -8.68 36.67 12.58
N SER A 210 -7.50 36.27 12.19
CA SER A 210 -6.26 36.90 12.60
C SER A 210 -6.29 38.41 12.25
N GLN A 211 -6.10 39.28 13.22
CA GLN A 211 -6.11 40.73 13.04
C GLN A 211 -4.84 41.23 12.37
N GLU A 212 -3.76 40.45 12.43
CA GLU A 212 -2.48 40.73 11.82
C GLU A 212 -2.07 39.55 10.90
N PRO A 213 -1.33 39.84 9.81
CA PRO A 213 -0.79 38.78 8.96
C PRO A 213 0.19 37.91 9.72
N VAL A 214 0.04 36.56 9.61
CA VAL A 214 0.91 35.58 10.22
C VAL A 214 2.01 35.22 9.22
N LYS A 215 3.26 35.59 9.54
CA LYS A 215 4.43 35.29 8.69
C LYS A 215 4.90 33.87 8.87
N THR A 216 5.11 33.15 7.78
CA THR A 216 5.76 31.83 7.73
C THR A 216 6.78 31.81 6.60
N LYS A 217 7.48 30.68 6.43
CA LYS A 217 8.37 30.48 5.27
C LYS A 217 7.66 30.48 3.91
N PHE A 218 6.34 30.34 3.89
CA PHE A 218 5.55 30.32 2.66
C PHE A 218 5.01 31.69 2.25
N GLY A 219 5.02 32.66 3.15
CA GLY A 219 4.46 34.00 2.95
C GLY A 219 3.68 34.47 4.16
N PHE A 220 2.67 35.30 3.91
CA PHE A 220 1.81 35.86 4.92
C PHE A 220 0.41 35.27 4.86
N HIS A 221 -0.06 34.79 6.00
CA HIS A 221 -1.34 34.10 6.12
C HIS A 221 -2.34 35.01 6.86
N ILE A 222 -3.56 35.04 6.34
CA ILE A 222 -4.74 35.50 7.07
C ILE A 222 -5.48 34.21 7.46
N ILE A 223 -5.71 34.01 8.75
CA ILE A 223 -6.25 32.75 9.27
C ILE A 223 -7.63 33.01 9.85
N LYS A 224 -8.59 32.13 9.54
CA LYS A 224 -9.91 32.10 10.17
C LYS A 224 -10.08 30.77 10.88
N LEU A 225 -10.35 30.80 12.19
CA LEU A 225 -10.74 29.59 12.92
C LEU A 225 -12.23 29.33 12.70
N ASN A 226 -12.56 28.29 11.94
CA ASN A 226 -13.96 27.95 11.66
C ASN A 226 -14.59 27.22 12.85
N ASP A 227 -13.85 26.28 13.47
CA ASP A 227 -14.31 25.54 14.64
C ASP A 227 -13.13 24.91 15.40
N ILE A 228 -13.37 24.51 16.65
CA ILE A 228 -12.42 23.82 17.51
C ILE A 228 -13.13 22.69 18.26
N ARG A 229 -12.49 21.53 18.39
CA ARG A 229 -13.05 20.39 19.10
C ARG A 229 -11.99 19.60 19.86
N ASP A 230 -12.43 18.80 20.82
CA ASP A 230 -11.55 17.79 21.42
C ASP A 230 -11.32 16.66 20.42
N ALA A 231 -10.09 16.32 20.20
CA ALA A 231 -9.72 15.16 19.38
C ALA A 231 -10.26 13.88 20.00
N LYS A 232 -10.73 12.98 19.14
CA LYS A 232 -11.13 11.63 19.53
C LYS A 232 -10.17 10.61 18.94
N PRO A 233 -9.89 9.52 19.65
CA PRO A 233 -9.10 8.45 19.05
C PRO A 233 -9.80 7.94 17.78
N LYS A 234 -9.01 7.68 16.76
CA LYS A 234 -9.52 7.13 15.49
C LYS A 234 -10.08 5.74 15.73
N LYS A 235 -11.15 5.38 15.03
CA LYS A 235 -11.73 4.04 15.10
C LYS A 235 -10.77 3.00 14.52
N LEU A 236 -10.91 1.75 14.99
CA LEU A 236 -10.06 0.66 14.52
C LEU A 236 -10.10 0.51 12.99
N GLU A 237 -11.28 0.62 12.40
CA GLU A 237 -11.49 0.49 10.96
C GLU A 237 -10.68 1.52 10.16
N GLU A 238 -10.52 2.73 10.71
CA GLU A 238 -9.80 3.84 10.04
C GLU A 238 -8.27 3.64 10.07
N ILE A 239 -7.75 2.95 11.09
CA ILE A 239 -6.30 2.80 11.32
C ILE A 239 -5.82 1.36 11.31
N LYS A 240 -6.70 0.40 11.02
CA LYS A 240 -6.38 -1.04 11.04
C LYS A 240 -5.15 -1.38 10.18
N GLN A 241 -5.09 -0.85 8.96
CA GLN A 241 -3.94 -1.08 8.10
C GLN A 241 -2.65 -0.49 8.68
N ASN A 242 -2.70 0.72 9.22
CA ASN A 242 -1.54 1.34 9.87
C ASN A 242 -1.06 0.54 11.10
N ILE A 243 -1.99 -0.07 11.83
CA ILE A 243 -1.66 -0.96 12.96
C ILE A 243 -0.97 -2.23 12.44
N ILE A 244 -1.51 -2.86 11.39
CA ILE A 244 -0.91 -4.04 10.76
C ILE A 244 0.51 -3.73 10.30
N ASP A 245 0.73 -2.60 9.62
CA ASP A 245 2.05 -2.19 9.14
C ASP A 245 3.03 -1.97 10.29
N LYS A 246 2.58 -1.35 11.39
CA LYS A 246 3.40 -1.16 12.59
C LYS A 246 3.75 -2.48 13.27
N ILE A 247 2.77 -3.37 13.47
CA ILE A 247 3.00 -4.70 14.04
C ILE A 247 4.00 -5.45 13.17
N THR A 248 3.79 -5.47 11.86
CA THR A 248 4.68 -6.14 10.89
C THR A 248 6.11 -5.62 11.01
N LYS A 249 6.30 -4.30 11.01
CA LYS A 249 7.63 -3.69 11.14
C LYS A 249 8.33 -4.07 12.45
N ILE A 250 7.61 -4.00 13.58
CA ILE A 250 8.15 -4.35 14.90
C ILE A 250 8.50 -5.84 14.94
N SER A 251 7.59 -6.71 14.49
CA SER A 251 7.78 -8.16 14.51
C SER A 251 8.96 -8.59 13.63
N LEU A 252 9.12 -7.98 12.44
CA LEU A 252 10.28 -8.26 11.57
C LEU A 252 11.59 -7.82 12.21
N SER A 253 11.63 -6.65 12.83
CA SER A 253 12.84 -6.16 13.52
C SER A 253 13.23 -7.05 14.70
N ASN A 254 12.24 -7.49 15.49
CA ASN A 254 12.47 -8.40 16.62
C ASN A 254 12.97 -9.77 16.13
N LEU A 255 12.32 -10.30 15.09
CA LEU A 255 12.71 -11.57 14.46
C LEU A 255 14.14 -11.52 13.93
N GLU A 256 14.51 -10.44 13.22
CA GLU A 256 15.86 -10.28 12.69
C GLU A 256 16.90 -10.30 13.82
N ASN A 257 16.66 -9.57 14.89
CA ASN A 257 17.52 -9.54 16.06
C ASN A 257 17.62 -10.93 16.71
N GLU A 258 16.49 -11.61 16.91
CA GLU A 258 16.44 -12.95 17.51
C GLU A 258 17.24 -13.98 16.68
N ILE A 259 16.99 -14.02 15.37
CA ILE A 259 17.66 -14.98 14.48
C ILE A 259 19.17 -14.70 14.43
N ARG A 260 19.61 -13.44 14.42
CA ARG A 260 21.02 -13.07 14.28
C ARG A 260 21.82 -13.22 15.56
N ASN A 261 21.22 -12.93 16.71
CA ASN A 261 21.92 -12.93 18.01
C ASN A 261 22.49 -14.33 18.36
N ASN A 262 21.90 -15.39 17.85
CA ASN A 262 22.32 -16.76 18.10
C ASN A 262 23.26 -17.32 17.03
N GLN A 263 23.75 -16.47 16.10
CA GLN A 263 24.56 -16.91 14.96
C GLN A 263 25.95 -16.25 14.94
N LYS A 264 26.96 -17.03 14.58
CA LYS A 264 28.29 -16.48 14.26
C LYS A 264 28.29 -15.94 12.83
N ILE A 265 28.03 -14.65 12.67
CA ILE A 265 27.97 -13.99 11.35
C ILE A 265 29.31 -13.31 11.09
N LYS A 266 30.00 -13.69 9.99
CA LYS A 266 31.19 -13.02 9.49
C LYS A 266 30.90 -12.45 8.12
N ILE A 267 30.92 -11.14 8.01
CA ILE A 267 30.77 -10.42 6.74
C ILE A 267 32.17 -10.20 6.16
N ILE A 268 32.41 -10.64 4.93
CA ILE A 268 33.65 -10.37 4.20
C ILE A 268 33.42 -9.07 3.43
N ASN A 269 34.35 -8.13 3.53
CA ASN A 269 34.21 -6.88 2.81
C ASN A 269 34.41 -7.07 1.29
N PHE A 270 33.89 -6.15 0.51
CA PHE A 270 33.89 -6.24 -0.95
C PHE A 270 35.31 -6.26 -1.53
N GLU A 271 36.21 -5.48 -0.98
CA GLU A 271 37.61 -5.38 -1.46
C GLU A 271 38.37 -6.70 -1.32
N ASP A 272 38.15 -7.43 -0.22
CA ASP A 272 38.76 -8.75 -0.01
C ASP A 272 38.20 -9.81 -0.98
N ILE A 273 36.92 -9.68 -1.34
CA ILE A 273 36.31 -10.52 -2.38
C ILE A 273 36.96 -10.25 -3.73
N VAL A 274 37.07 -8.98 -4.14
CA VAL A 274 37.67 -8.57 -5.41
C VAL A 274 39.14 -9.05 -5.54
N LYS A 275 39.93 -8.92 -4.45
CA LYS A 275 41.32 -9.43 -4.43
C LYS A 275 41.41 -10.94 -4.65
N LYS A 276 40.40 -11.72 -4.26
CA LYS A 276 40.36 -13.17 -4.44
C LYS A 276 39.91 -13.59 -5.85
N VAL A 277 39.07 -12.79 -6.50
CA VAL A 277 38.57 -13.04 -7.86
C VAL A 277 39.63 -12.70 -8.92
N ASN A 278 40.50 -11.71 -8.63
CA ASN A 278 41.55 -11.23 -9.55
C ASN A 278 42.89 -11.97 -9.39
N LYS A 279 42.96 -12.99 -8.52
CA LYS A 279 44.03 -13.97 -8.43
C LYS A 279 43.68 -15.24 -9.16
#